data_9b4b3f9a40263fbae707efb7ea7660b9
#
_entry.id   9b4b3f9a40263fbae707efb7ea7660b9
#
_cell.length_a   1.000
_cell.length_b   1.000
_cell.length_c   1.000
_cell.angle_alpha   90.00
_cell.angle_beta   90.00
_cell.angle_gamma   90.00
#
_symmetry.space_group_name_H-M   'P 1'
#
loop_
_entity.id
_entity.type
_entity.pdbx_description
1 polymer ?
#
loop_
_entity_poly.entity_id
_entity_poly.type
_entity_poly.pdbx_seq_one_letter_code
_entity_poly.pdbx_strand_id
1 'polypeptide(L)'
;MKRIISICVPCRNEINNVEPLANEIILQMDKILKYDYEIIFIDNCSEDGTQDTLRNMCAKNKRIKAIINAKNFPLGSGMHVLFQASGDCIISIPADFQVPMELIPTMIEEWEKGAMAVALIKSPGKKDKLRGFRNLYYLLTKRLAKKNSLSGFTGSGAYDKTFIEMCKTRNNPMMNMNFFTMVSNYAAPIVFIKYKEQSRRSGKSNHGATALIDIAIKRFVSVSDDAPRYAIMIGMVMGLGALLVSIYYLIRKFIDWYNFPVGMAPLVIGVFFLGAMQLIFMGLIGEYILNINKRQMNEPFVIEKERINFSENGDELK
;
A
#
# COMPACT_ATOMS: atom_id res chain seq x y z
N MET A 1 -11.97 28.49 15.73
CA MET A 1 -10.76 27.68 16.01
C MET A 1 -9.87 27.73 14.79
N LYS A 2 -8.53 27.77 14.98
CA LYS A 2 -7.60 27.59 13.85
C LYS A 2 -7.76 26.18 13.31
N ARG A 3 -7.66 26.00 11.97
CA ARG A 3 -7.53 24.67 11.37
C ARG A 3 -6.24 23.99 11.81
N ILE A 4 -6.26 22.68 11.89
CA ILE A 4 -5.14 21.87 12.39
C ILE A 4 -4.53 21.09 11.23
N ILE A 5 -3.20 21.03 11.18
CA ILE A 5 -2.45 20.16 10.28
C ILE A 5 -1.90 19.00 11.10
N SER A 6 -2.22 17.77 10.75
CA SER A 6 -1.65 16.57 11.37
C SER A 6 -0.52 16.01 10.53
N ILE A 7 0.68 15.90 11.11
CA ILE A 7 1.83 15.28 10.46
C ILE A 7 2.03 13.89 11.04
N CYS A 8 1.76 12.85 10.24
CA CYS A 8 1.82 11.46 10.62
C CYS A 8 3.14 10.82 10.19
N VAL A 9 3.88 10.27 11.14
CA VAL A 9 5.23 9.75 10.95
C VAL A 9 5.32 8.30 11.41
N PRO A 10 5.18 7.31 10.50
CA PRO A 10 5.49 5.92 10.83
C PRO A 10 7.00 5.74 10.95
N CYS A 11 7.42 5.08 12.05
CA CYS A 11 8.82 4.80 12.34
C CYS A 11 9.03 3.36 12.85
N ARG A 12 10.22 2.84 12.65
CA ARG A 12 10.70 1.59 13.24
C ARG A 12 12.22 1.55 13.25
N ASN A 13 12.82 1.47 14.43
CA ASN A 13 14.27 1.51 14.63
C ASN A 13 14.90 2.77 14.02
N GLU A 14 14.39 3.93 14.43
CA GLU A 14 14.75 5.24 13.89
C GLU A 14 15.22 6.20 15.04
N ILE A 15 15.91 5.66 16.07
CA ILE A 15 16.33 6.41 17.25
C ILE A 15 17.09 7.70 16.91
N ASN A 16 17.94 7.66 15.86
CA ASN A 16 18.74 8.80 15.44
C ASN A 16 17.98 9.80 14.55
N ASN A 17 16.76 9.46 14.12
CA ASN A 17 16.02 10.24 13.15
C ASN A 17 14.79 10.94 13.75
N VAL A 18 14.10 10.34 14.73
CA VAL A 18 12.79 10.83 15.21
C VAL A 18 12.85 12.24 15.80
N GLU A 19 13.85 12.55 16.65
CA GLU A 19 13.98 13.87 17.26
C GLU A 19 14.43 14.95 16.25
N PRO A 20 15.48 14.75 15.44
CA PRO A 20 15.83 15.69 14.36
C PRO A 20 14.69 15.94 13.38
N LEU A 21 13.93 14.90 13.03
CA LEU A 21 12.79 15.04 12.11
C LEU A 21 11.69 15.90 12.72
N ALA A 22 11.33 15.67 13.99
CA ALA A 22 10.33 16.48 14.67
C ALA A 22 10.75 17.96 14.70
N ASN A 23 12.01 18.24 14.97
CA ASN A 23 12.53 19.61 14.99
C ASN A 23 12.46 20.26 13.59
N GLU A 24 12.78 19.53 12.51
CA GLU A 24 12.62 20.06 11.16
C GLU A 24 11.15 20.31 10.79
N ILE A 25 10.25 19.40 11.18
CA ILE A 25 8.80 19.59 10.98
C ILE A 25 8.33 20.85 11.71
N ILE A 26 8.71 21.02 12.97
CA ILE A 26 8.37 22.21 13.77
C ILE A 26 8.86 23.48 13.07
N LEU A 27 10.12 23.50 12.61
CA LEU A 27 10.68 24.62 11.86
C LEU A 27 9.87 24.98 10.58
N GLN A 28 9.33 23.99 9.87
CA GLN A 28 8.48 24.27 8.72
C GLN A 28 7.10 24.78 9.13
N MET A 29 6.50 24.20 10.16
CA MET A 29 5.17 24.59 10.64
C MET A 29 5.16 25.97 11.31
N ASP A 30 6.23 26.33 12.03
CA ASP A 30 6.36 27.65 12.66
C ASP A 30 6.43 28.80 11.63
N LYS A 31 6.76 28.51 10.38
CA LYS A 31 6.67 29.49 9.26
C LYS A 31 5.22 29.69 8.79
N ILE A 32 4.30 28.79 9.14
CA ILE A 32 2.91 28.78 8.65
C ILE A 32 1.96 29.14 9.81
N LEU A 33 1.96 30.41 10.22
CA LEU A 33 1.20 30.91 11.37
C LEU A 33 -0.34 30.76 11.27
N LYS A 34 -0.84 30.46 10.08
CA LYS A 34 -2.26 30.33 9.79
C LYS A 34 -2.89 29.10 10.44
N TYR A 35 -2.14 28.04 10.64
CA TYR A 35 -2.60 26.75 11.16
C TYR A 35 -2.00 26.47 12.55
N ASP A 36 -2.73 25.67 13.34
CA ASP A 36 -2.12 24.92 14.43
C ASP A 36 -1.71 23.53 13.90
N TYR A 37 -0.91 22.78 14.67
CA TYR A 37 -0.43 21.47 14.20
C TYR A 37 -0.23 20.48 15.32
N GLU A 38 -0.27 19.20 14.95
CA GLU A 38 0.16 18.07 15.76
C GLU A 38 1.11 17.17 14.95
N ILE A 39 2.05 16.53 15.62
CA ILE A 39 2.95 15.54 15.04
C ILE A 39 2.66 14.20 15.71
N ILE A 40 2.22 13.21 14.93
CA ILE A 40 1.85 11.89 15.44
C ILE A 40 2.85 10.86 14.95
N PHE A 41 3.70 10.38 15.86
CA PHE A 41 4.57 9.24 15.59
C PHE A 41 3.81 7.94 15.85
N ILE A 42 3.98 6.95 14.95
CA ILE A 42 3.59 5.57 15.24
C ILE A 42 4.82 4.68 15.20
N ASP A 43 5.19 4.18 16.37
CA ASP A 43 6.29 3.23 16.49
C ASP A 43 5.84 1.81 16.23
N ASN A 44 6.43 1.19 15.23
CA ASN A 44 6.08 -0.15 14.80
C ASN A 44 6.92 -1.24 15.51
N CYS A 45 6.88 -1.25 16.83
CA CYS A 45 7.59 -2.17 17.72
C CYS A 45 9.11 -2.07 17.53
N SER A 46 9.71 -0.90 17.81
CA SER A 46 11.17 -0.67 17.81
C SER A 46 11.85 -1.28 18.99
N GLU A 47 13.12 -1.69 18.78
CA GLU A 47 13.97 -2.36 19.76
C GLU A 47 15.26 -1.57 20.06
N ASP A 48 15.48 -0.42 19.38
CA ASP A 48 16.72 0.37 19.41
C ASP A 48 16.69 1.57 20.38
N GLY A 49 15.61 1.72 21.18
CA GLY A 49 15.41 2.88 22.07
C GLY A 49 14.57 4.01 21.45
N THR A 50 14.06 3.85 20.22
CA THR A 50 13.14 4.83 19.60
C THR A 50 11.93 5.12 20.49
N GLN A 51 11.37 4.10 21.16
CA GLN A 51 10.19 4.25 22.02
C GLN A 51 10.46 5.22 23.20
N ASP A 52 11.60 5.10 23.83
CA ASP A 52 11.96 5.97 24.97
C ASP A 52 12.22 7.42 24.51
N THR A 53 12.85 7.58 23.35
CA THR A 53 13.01 8.90 22.72
C THR A 53 11.66 9.55 22.46
N LEU A 54 10.68 8.81 21.91
CA LEU A 54 9.32 9.31 21.65
C LEU A 54 8.60 9.70 22.95
N ARG A 55 8.70 8.91 24.03
CA ARG A 55 8.14 9.25 25.34
C ARG A 55 8.71 10.56 25.87
N ASN A 56 10.03 10.73 25.77
CA ASN A 56 10.72 11.95 26.21
C ASN A 56 10.29 13.17 25.39
N MET A 57 10.14 13.02 24.07
CA MET A 57 9.66 14.10 23.19
C MET A 57 8.21 14.50 23.53
N CYS A 58 7.33 13.53 23.73
CA CYS A 58 5.94 13.76 24.13
C CYS A 58 5.81 14.43 25.50
N ALA A 59 6.69 14.11 26.46
CA ALA A 59 6.72 14.76 27.77
C ALA A 59 7.08 16.25 27.66
N LYS A 60 8.02 16.60 26.75
CA LYS A 60 8.51 17.97 26.55
C LYS A 60 7.54 18.82 25.71
N ASN A 61 6.83 18.23 24.74
CA ASN A 61 5.97 18.98 23.82
C ASN A 61 4.63 18.25 23.61
N LYS A 62 3.54 18.87 24.05
CA LYS A 62 2.18 18.32 23.94
C LYS A 62 1.63 18.24 22.49
N ARG A 63 2.24 18.96 21.54
CA ARG A 63 1.93 18.83 20.10
C ARG A 63 2.48 17.55 19.49
N ILE A 64 3.46 16.91 20.15
CA ILE A 64 4.00 15.63 19.75
C ILE A 64 3.21 14.54 20.45
N LYS A 65 2.66 13.63 19.67
CA LYS A 65 1.89 12.46 20.10
C LYS A 65 2.57 11.19 19.63
N ALA A 66 2.42 10.12 20.39
CA ALA A 66 2.99 8.84 20.01
C ALA A 66 2.00 7.70 20.21
N ILE A 67 2.00 6.76 19.26
CA ILE A 67 1.34 5.47 19.34
C ILE A 67 2.45 4.41 19.29
N ILE A 68 2.48 3.50 20.26
CA ILE A 68 3.46 2.42 20.31
C ILE A 68 2.72 1.10 20.09
N ASN A 69 3.07 0.39 19.02
CA ASN A 69 2.47 -0.88 18.68
C ASN A 69 2.99 -2.02 19.56
N ALA A 70 2.13 -2.97 19.88
CA ALA A 70 2.49 -4.17 20.67
C ALA A 70 3.38 -5.14 19.88
N LYS A 71 3.25 -5.15 18.54
CA LYS A 71 4.07 -5.96 17.62
C LYS A 71 4.25 -5.23 16.29
N ASN A 72 5.11 -5.77 15.42
CA ASN A 72 5.35 -5.20 14.10
C ASN A 72 4.15 -5.46 13.15
N PHE A 73 3.54 -4.38 12.64
CA PHE A 73 2.46 -4.38 11.65
C PHE A 73 2.89 -3.62 10.39
N PRO A 74 3.65 -4.23 9.47
CA PRO A 74 4.32 -3.53 8.37
C PRO A 74 3.38 -2.78 7.41
N LEU A 75 2.15 -3.24 7.25
CA LEU A 75 1.16 -2.63 6.35
C LEU A 75 0.08 -1.83 7.09
N GLY A 76 -0.13 -2.12 8.37
CA GLY A 76 -1.20 -1.51 9.17
C GLY A 76 -0.81 -0.16 9.78
N SER A 77 0.41 -0.03 10.29
CA SER A 77 0.84 1.15 11.06
C SER A 77 0.70 2.46 10.30
N GLY A 78 1.12 2.49 9.01
CA GLY A 78 1.02 3.70 8.19
C GLY A 78 -0.42 4.16 7.94
N MET A 79 -1.38 3.25 7.77
CA MET A 79 -2.80 3.59 7.67
C MET A 79 -3.40 3.97 9.01
N HIS A 80 -3.05 3.21 10.05
CA HIS A 80 -3.60 3.43 11.37
C HIS A 80 -3.32 4.85 11.87
N VAL A 81 -2.08 5.36 11.73
CA VAL A 81 -1.74 6.70 12.17
C VAL A 81 -2.53 7.79 11.45
N LEU A 82 -2.83 7.62 10.15
CA LEU A 82 -3.67 8.56 9.41
C LEU A 82 -5.09 8.63 9.99
N PHE A 83 -5.61 7.49 10.45
CA PHE A 83 -6.95 7.41 11.03
C PHE A 83 -7.02 7.97 12.47
N GLN A 84 -5.88 8.15 13.14
CA GLN A 84 -5.82 8.77 14.47
C GLN A 84 -5.59 10.29 14.42
N ALA A 85 -5.35 10.84 13.23
CA ALA A 85 -5.13 12.27 13.03
C ALA A 85 -6.42 13.06 13.28
N SER A 86 -6.31 14.22 13.94
CA SER A 86 -7.44 15.10 14.25
C SER A 86 -7.56 16.29 13.30
N GLY A 87 -6.51 16.56 12.52
CA GLY A 87 -6.41 17.75 11.67
C GLY A 87 -7.28 17.73 10.43
N ASP A 88 -7.44 18.91 9.83
CA ASP A 88 -8.19 19.12 8.59
C ASP A 88 -7.38 18.68 7.36
N CYS A 89 -6.06 18.77 7.43
CA CYS A 89 -5.10 18.24 6.47
C CYS A 89 -4.18 17.25 7.18
N ILE A 90 -4.07 16.05 6.63
CA ILE A 90 -3.27 14.97 7.20
C ILE A 90 -2.08 14.69 6.27
N ILE A 91 -0.86 14.92 6.75
CA ILE A 91 0.37 14.73 5.99
C ILE A 91 1.06 13.45 6.45
N SER A 92 1.40 12.55 5.52
CA SER A 92 2.15 11.32 5.78
C SER A 92 3.58 11.46 5.30
N ILE A 93 4.55 11.30 6.19
CA ILE A 93 5.99 11.40 5.89
C ILE A 93 6.73 10.28 6.61
N PRO A 94 7.65 9.54 5.97
CA PRO A 94 8.48 8.53 6.63
C PRO A 94 9.55 9.17 7.52
N ALA A 95 9.99 8.45 8.56
CA ALA A 95 10.98 8.95 9.52
C ALA A 95 12.42 9.03 9.01
N ASP A 96 12.72 8.53 7.81
CA ASP A 96 14.07 8.29 7.30
C ASP A 96 14.71 9.46 6.50
N PHE A 97 14.07 10.63 6.50
CA PHE A 97 14.50 11.83 5.77
C PHE A 97 14.58 11.66 4.23
N GLN A 98 13.99 10.61 3.67
CA GLN A 98 13.98 10.45 2.21
C GLN A 98 13.07 11.46 1.51
N VAL A 99 12.06 11.98 2.20
CA VAL A 99 11.20 13.08 1.74
C VAL A 99 11.72 14.39 2.30
N PRO A 100 12.00 15.41 1.46
CA PRO A 100 12.41 16.75 1.93
C PRO A 100 11.29 17.40 2.73
N MET A 101 11.62 17.92 3.92
CA MET A 101 10.63 18.59 4.80
C MET A 101 10.17 19.93 4.24
N GLU A 102 10.95 20.55 3.37
CA GLU A 102 10.61 21.79 2.64
C GLU A 102 9.38 21.63 1.73
N LEU A 103 8.94 20.40 1.48
CA LEU A 103 7.72 20.14 0.72
C LEU A 103 6.43 20.30 1.55
N ILE A 104 6.54 20.37 2.88
CA ILE A 104 5.37 20.53 3.76
C ILE A 104 4.55 21.78 3.39
N PRO A 105 5.14 22.97 3.26
CA PRO A 105 4.38 24.16 2.86
C PRO A 105 3.70 24.00 1.50
N THR A 106 4.40 23.46 0.52
CA THR A 106 3.85 23.23 -0.83
C THR A 106 2.68 22.26 -0.83
N MET A 107 2.76 21.19 -0.01
CA MET A 107 1.64 20.25 0.15
C MET A 107 0.41 20.91 0.75
N ILE A 108 0.61 21.78 1.75
CA ILE A 108 -0.47 22.54 2.38
C ILE A 108 -1.09 23.54 1.39
N GLU A 109 -0.28 24.24 0.60
CA GLU A 109 -0.77 25.16 -0.43
C GLU A 109 -1.64 24.48 -1.49
N GLU A 110 -1.23 23.30 -1.96
CA GLU A 110 -2.03 22.54 -2.93
C GLU A 110 -3.33 22.00 -2.31
N TRP A 111 -3.30 21.59 -1.03
CA TRP A 111 -4.51 21.23 -0.31
C TRP A 111 -5.45 22.44 -0.14
N GLU A 112 -4.95 23.63 0.18
CA GLU A 112 -5.75 24.87 0.27
C GLU A 112 -6.44 25.22 -1.05
N LYS A 113 -5.83 24.88 -2.20
CA LYS A 113 -6.44 25.05 -3.53
C LYS A 113 -7.56 24.01 -3.81
N GLY A 114 -7.86 23.14 -2.86
CA GLY A 114 -8.94 22.16 -2.95
C GLY A 114 -8.52 20.77 -3.39
N ALA A 115 -7.23 20.44 -3.38
CA ALA A 115 -6.79 19.08 -3.63
C ALA A 115 -7.25 18.14 -2.50
N MET A 116 -7.96 17.07 -2.83
CA MET A 116 -8.33 16.02 -1.88
C MET A 116 -7.13 15.15 -1.50
N ALA A 117 -6.18 15.00 -2.39
CA ALA A 117 -4.89 14.38 -2.12
C ALA A 117 -3.77 15.07 -2.89
N VAL A 118 -2.65 15.29 -2.21
CA VAL A 118 -1.38 15.74 -2.80
C VAL A 118 -0.40 14.59 -2.69
N ALA A 119 -0.18 13.89 -3.79
CA ALA A 119 0.64 12.68 -3.82
C ALA A 119 2.10 13.01 -4.19
N LEU A 120 3.03 12.62 -3.33
CA LEU A 120 4.45 12.76 -3.61
C LEU A 120 4.95 11.61 -4.49
N ILE A 121 5.50 11.94 -5.66
CA ILE A 121 6.04 10.99 -6.61
C ILE A 121 7.55 11.07 -6.65
N LYS A 122 8.20 9.96 -6.34
CA LYS A 122 9.64 9.81 -6.41
C LYS A 122 10.12 9.87 -7.86
N SER A 123 11.04 10.80 -8.16
CA SER A 123 11.73 10.85 -9.45
C SER A 123 12.66 9.65 -9.61
N PRO A 124 12.72 9.00 -10.78
CA PRO A 124 13.55 7.82 -11.00
C PRO A 124 15.05 8.17 -10.84
N GLY A 125 15.74 7.48 -9.94
CA GLY A 125 17.18 7.62 -9.73
C GLY A 125 18.00 7.04 -10.90
N LYS A 126 19.24 7.56 -11.10
CA LYS A 126 20.14 7.13 -12.20
C LYS A 126 20.68 5.70 -12.08
N LYS A 127 20.66 5.09 -10.89
CA LYS A 127 21.21 3.73 -10.63
C LYS A 127 20.13 2.79 -10.11
N ASP A 128 19.35 2.22 -11.00
CA ASP A 128 18.36 1.21 -10.64
C ASP A 128 18.65 -0.11 -11.35
N LYS A 129 19.32 -1.02 -10.64
CA LYS A 129 19.68 -2.36 -11.15
C LYS A 129 18.49 -3.24 -11.53
N LEU A 130 17.30 -2.96 -11.02
CA LEU A 130 16.05 -3.70 -11.28
C LEU A 130 15.12 -2.99 -12.25
N ARG A 131 15.61 -1.97 -12.98
CA ARG A 131 14.80 -1.13 -13.89
C ARG A 131 14.02 -1.95 -14.93
N GLY A 132 14.62 -3.02 -15.46
CA GLY A 132 13.99 -3.92 -16.44
C GLY A 132 12.79 -4.66 -15.86
N PHE A 133 12.96 -5.32 -14.72
CA PHE A 133 11.88 -6.03 -14.01
C PHE A 133 10.79 -5.07 -13.54
N ARG A 134 11.16 -3.90 -13.05
CA ARG A 134 10.21 -2.87 -12.62
C ARG A 134 9.42 -2.32 -13.80
N ASN A 135 10.04 -2.08 -14.95
CA ASN A 135 9.36 -1.62 -16.16
C ASN A 135 8.39 -2.69 -16.68
N LEU A 136 8.76 -3.98 -16.67
CA LEU A 136 7.87 -5.08 -17.03
C LEU A 136 6.68 -5.17 -16.05
N TYR A 137 6.94 -5.08 -14.75
CA TYR A 137 5.89 -5.02 -13.72
C TYR A 137 4.94 -3.83 -13.94
N TYR A 138 5.48 -2.62 -14.20
CA TYR A 138 4.64 -1.44 -14.48
C TYR A 138 3.90 -1.54 -15.82
N LEU A 139 4.49 -2.17 -16.83
CA LEU A 139 3.81 -2.43 -18.11
C LEU A 139 2.61 -3.36 -17.91
N LEU A 140 2.79 -4.44 -17.16
CA LEU A 140 1.73 -5.38 -16.85
C LEU A 140 0.65 -4.75 -15.97
N THR A 141 1.03 -4.05 -14.91
CA THR A 141 0.07 -3.38 -14.02
C THR A 141 -0.63 -2.20 -14.69
N LYS A 142 0.04 -1.43 -15.56
CA LYS A 142 -0.57 -0.34 -16.34
C LYS A 142 -1.59 -0.84 -17.35
N ARG A 143 -1.36 -2.02 -17.93
CA ARG A 143 -2.28 -2.65 -18.89
C ARG A 143 -3.48 -3.31 -18.20
N LEU A 144 -3.29 -3.77 -16.95
CA LEU A 144 -4.32 -4.39 -16.11
C LEU A 144 -5.11 -3.37 -15.27
N ALA A 145 -4.49 -2.25 -14.89
CA ALA A 145 -5.16 -1.17 -14.18
C ALA A 145 -5.74 -0.17 -15.19
N LYS A 146 -7.05 -0.17 -15.35
CA LYS A 146 -7.80 0.76 -16.24
C LYS A 146 -7.67 2.25 -15.88
N LYS A 147 -7.02 2.60 -14.76
CA LYS A 147 -6.80 3.98 -14.29
C LYS A 147 -5.36 4.15 -13.79
N ASN A 148 -4.82 5.34 -14.01
CA ASN A 148 -3.52 5.88 -13.61
C ASN A 148 -2.83 5.12 -12.48
N SER A 149 -1.97 4.15 -12.83
CA SER A 149 -1.05 3.59 -11.84
C SER A 149 -0.14 4.73 -11.38
N LEU A 150 -0.22 5.09 -10.10
CA LEU A 150 0.62 6.12 -9.47
C LEU A 150 2.07 5.58 -9.39
N SER A 151 2.75 5.54 -10.53
CA SER A 151 4.13 5.06 -10.61
C SER A 151 5.04 6.00 -9.81
N GLY A 152 5.77 5.43 -8.84
CA GLY A 152 6.66 6.21 -7.96
C GLY A 152 5.97 6.82 -6.73
N PHE A 153 4.67 6.63 -6.54
CA PHE A 153 3.98 7.03 -5.33
C PHE A 153 4.33 6.08 -4.17
N THR A 154 4.73 6.64 -3.05
CA THR A 154 5.19 5.88 -1.87
C THR A 154 4.17 5.88 -0.72
N GLY A 155 3.05 6.57 -0.85
CA GLY A 155 2.08 6.81 0.22
C GLY A 155 2.38 8.07 1.02
N SER A 156 3.46 8.78 0.71
CA SER A 156 3.77 10.08 1.30
C SER A 156 3.01 11.19 0.57
N GLY A 157 2.51 12.18 1.32
CA GLY A 157 1.72 13.27 0.75
C GLY A 157 0.79 13.89 1.76
N ALA A 158 -0.09 14.78 1.30
CA ALA A 158 -1.13 15.39 2.11
C ALA A 158 -2.52 14.92 1.65
N TYR A 159 -3.42 14.74 2.60
CA TYR A 159 -4.75 14.22 2.39
C TYR A 159 -5.76 15.07 3.14
N ASP A 160 -6.86 15.39 2.48
CA ASP A 160 -7.99 16.07 3.14
C ASP A 160 -8.65 15.15 4.17
N LYS A 161 -9.10 15.75 5.27
CA LYS A 161 -9.81 15.01 6.32
C LYS A 161 -11.00 14.23 5.78
N THR A 162 -11.76 14.83 4.85
CA THR A 162 -12.94 14.18 4.26
C THR A 162 -12.56 12.86 3.57
N PHE A 163 -11.41 12.83 2.87
CA PHE A 163 -10.93 11.62 2.23
C PHE A 163 -10.53 10.55 3.27
N ILE A 164 -9.83 10.96 4.33
CA ILE A 164 -9.43 10.02 5.40
C ILE A 164 -10.66 9.48 6.15
N GLU A 165 -11.65 10.32 6.43
CA GLU A 165 -12.92 9.89 7.03
C GLU A 165 -13.69 8.90 6.13
N MET A 166 -13.74 9.14 4.81
CA MET A 166 -14.29 8.18 3.86
C MET A 166 -13.58 6.82 3.93
N CYS A 167 -12.25 6.84 4.06
CA CYS A 167 -11.46 5.62 4.21
C CYS A 167 -11.71 4.90 5.54
N LYS A 168 -12.06 5.64 6.60
CA LYS A 168 -12.25 5.15 7.98
C LYS A 168 -13.60 4.50 8.21
N THR A 169 -14.62 4.79 7.39
CA THR A 169 -15.99 4.30 7.59
C THR A 169 -16.04 2.77 7.64
N ARG A 170 -16.57 2.22 8.75
CA ARG A 170 -16.50 0.81 9.17
C ARG A 170 -17.04 -0.20 8.15
N ASN A 171 -18.00 0.19 7.32
CA ASN A 171 -18.59 -0.65 6.27
C ASN A 171 -18.06 -0.30 4.87
N ASN A 172 -17.02 0.53 4.78
CA ASN A 172 -16.51 0.94 3.50
C ASN A 172 -15.60 -0.16 2.91
N PRO A 173 -15.88 -0.67 1.69
CA PRO A 173 -15.00 -1.60 0.99
C PRO A 173 -13.56 -1.09 0.88
N MET A 174 -13.36 0.23 0.99
CA MET A 174 -12.05 0.88 0.96
C MET A 174 -11.14 0.46 2.12
N MET A 175 -11.64 0.14 3.31
CA MET A 175 -10.80 -0.28 4.45
C MET A 175 -9.98 -1.53 4.16
N ASN A 176 -10.40 -2.32 3.18
CA ASN A 176 -9.75 -3.55 2.78
C ASN A 176 -8.85 -3.39 1.54
N MET A 177 -8.79 -2.18 0.97
CA MET A 177 -7.94 -1.85 -0.18
C MET A 177 -6.58 -1.33 0.29
N ASN A 178 -5.56 -1.56 -0.53
CA ASN A 178 -4.26 -0.91 -0.31
C ASN A 178 -4.44 0.62 -0.43
N PHE A 179 -3.85 1.40 0.49
CA PHE A 179 -3.94 2.87 0.53
C PHE A 179 -3.63 3.54 -0.82
N PHE A 180 -2.69 3.01 -1.58
CA PHE A 180 -2.38 3.46 -2.94
C PHE A 180 -3.57 3.36 -3.89
N THR A 181 -4.31 2.27 -3.80
CA THR A 181 -5.51 2.03 -4.60
C THR A 181 -6.64 2.96 -4.16
N MET A 182 -6.77 3.21 -2.86
CA MET A 182 -7.74 4.17 -2.33
C MET A 182 -7.49 5.58 -2.88
N VAL A 183 -6.25 6.07 -2.77
CA VAL A 183 -5.88 7.39 -3.30
C VAL A 183 -6.14 7.45 -4.79
N SER A 184 -5.71 6.42 -5.55
CA SER A 184 -5.88 6.40 -7.01
C SER A 184 -7.33 6.40 -7.48
N ASN A 185 -8.21 5.69 -6.77
CA ASN A 185 -9.58 5.45 -7.22
C ASN A 185 -10.58 6.47 -6.69
N TYR A 186 -10.34 7.03 -5.50
CA TYR A 186 -11.36 7.77 -4.76
C TYR A 186 -10.95 9.19 -4.39
N ALA A 187 -9.67 9.51 -4.28
CA ALA A 187 -9.27 10.90 -4.08
C ALA A 187 -9.47 11.67 -5.40
N ALA A 188 -10.19 12.78 -5.35
CA ALA A 188 -10.39 13.68 -6.50
C ALA A 188 -10.78 15.07 -6.01
N PRO A 189 -10.05 16.12 -6.39
CA PRO A 189 -8.88 16.13 -7.27
C PRO A 189 -7.57 15.65 -6.62
N ILE A 190 -6.67 15.05 -7.40
CA ILE A 190 -5.33 14.67 -6.98
C ILE A 190 -4.31 15.60 -7.64
N VAL A 191 -3.38 16.13 -6.84
CA VAL A 191 -2.20 16.87 -7.31
C VAL A 191 -0.95 16.01 -7.11
N PHE A 192 -0.06 16.02 -8.09
CA PHE A 192 1.18 15.25 -8.06
C PHE A 192 2.39 16.16 -7.94
N ILE A 193 3.18 15.99 -6.86
CA ILE A 193 4.43 16.69 -6.65
C ILE A 193 5.59 15.72 -6.86
N LYS A 194 6.43 15.99 -7.86
CA LYS A 194 7.64 15.20 -8.10
C LYS A 194 8.76 15.69 -7.20
N TYR A 195 9.41 14.77 -6.50
CA TYR A 195 10.57 15.09 -5.68
C TYR A 195 11.75 14.15 -5.96
N LYS A 196 12.94 14.63 -5.64
CA LYS A 196 14.16 13.83 -5.67
C LYS A 196 14.38 13.28 -4.28
N GLU A 197 14.39 11.95 -4.17
CA GLU A 197 14.66 11.28 -2.91
C GLU A 197 16.04 11.64 -2.38
N GLN A 198 16.09 12.00 -1.10
CA GLN A 198 17.34 12.22 -0.38
C GLN A 198 17.93 10.89 0.08
N SER A 199 19.24 10.85 0.33
CA SER A 199 19.87 9.68 0.95
C SER A 199 19.40 9.57 2.40
N ARG A 200 19.12 8.35 2.86
CA ARG A 200 18.83 8.10 4.27
C ARG A 200 19.95 8.65 5.16
N ARG A 201 19.60 9.34 6.23
CA ARG A 201 20.58 9.82 7.22
C ARG A 201 21.17 8.68 8.04
N SER A 202 20.32 7.69 8.43
CA SER A 202 20.73 6.50 9.19
C SER A 202 19.79 5.32 8.95
N GLY A 203 20.19 4.12 9.38
CA GLY A 203 19.38 2.90 9.32
C GLY A 203 19.56 2.05 8.06
N LYS A 204 19.17 0.76 8.16
CA LYS A 204 19.16 -0.21 7.04
C LYS A 204 17.74 -0.38 6.51
N SER A 205 17.58 -0.69 5.21
CA SER A 205 16.28 -1.02 4.64
C SER A 205 15.71 -2.29 5.31
N ASN A 206 14.53 -2.20 5.90
CA ASN A 206 13.87 -3.31 6.59
C ASN A 206 13.20 -4.32 5.65
N HIS A 207 13.30 -4.14 4.31
CA HIS A 207 12.67 -5.03 3.34
C HIS A 207 13.69 -5.96 2.69
N GLY A 208 13.68 -7.24 3.09
CA GLY A 208 14.40 -8.31 2.39
C GLY A 208 13.75 -8.63 1.02
N ALA A 209 14.47 -9.37 0.17
CA ALA A 209 13.99 -9.75 -1.17
C ALA A 209 12.65 -10.52 -1.13
N THR A 210 12.47 -11.40 -0.15
CA THR A 210 11.22 -12.16 0.06
C THR A 210 10.04 -11.25 0.41
N ALA A 211 10.26 -10.24 1.25
CA ALA A 211 9.24 -9.25 1.60
C ALA A 211 8.83 -8.38 0.40
N LEU A 212 9.77 -8.06 -0.50
CA LEU A 212 9.47 -7.33 -1.74
C LEU A 212 8.61 -8.16 -2.70
N ILE A 213 8.86 -9.47 -2.81
CA ILE A 213 8.05 -10.39 -3.62
C ILE A 213 6.63 -10.49 -3.04
N ASP A 214 6.50 -10.68 -1.73
CA ASP A 214 5.20 -10.75 -1.04
C ASP A 214 4.38 -9.44 -1.22
N ILE A 215 5.04 -8.29 -1.09
CA ILE A 215 4.42 -6.98 -1.35
C ILE A 215 4.00 -6.86 -2.83
N ALA A 216 4.83 -7.35 -3.77
CA ALA A 216 4.51 -7.30 -5.19
C ALA A 216 3.30 -8.18 -5.54
N ILE A 217 3.23 -9.40 -4.99
CA ILE A 217 2.08 -10.32 -5.18
C ILE A 217 0.82 -9.70 -4.57
N LYS A 218 0.87 -9.22 -3.32
CA LYS A 218 -0.26 -8.57 -2.67
C LYS A 218 -0.75 -7.34 -3.42
N ARG A 219 0.17 -6.51 -3.92
CA ARG A 219 -0.18 -5.35 -4.77
C ARG A 219 -0.82 -5.79 -6.09
N PHE A 220 -0.26 -6.82 -6.75
CA PHE A 220 -0.83 -7.35 -8.00
C PHE A 220 -2.27 -7.81 -7.81
N VAL A 221 -2.52 -8.60 -6.78
CA VAL A 221 -3.87 -9.09 -6.44
C VAL A 221 -4.81 -7.95 -6.03
N SER A 222 -4.31 -6.93 -5.30
CA SER A 222 -5.14 -5.81 -4.82
C SER A 222 -5.43 -4.74 -5.88
N VAL A 223 -4.55 -4.54 -6.86
CA VAL A 223 -4.71 -3.53 -7.94
C VAL A 223 -5.56 -4.06 -9.07
N SER A 224 -5.68 -5.38 -9.21
CA SER A 224 -6.30 -6.03 -10.36
C SER A 224 -7.65 -6.64 -9.98
N ASP A 225 -8.72 -5.81 -9.96
CA ASP A 225 -10.10 -6.32 -9.91
C ASP A 225 -10.41 -7.20 -11.13
N ASP A 226 -9.64 -7.05 -12.22
CA ASP A 226 -9.79 -7.81 -13.46
C ASP A 226 -8.93 -9.09 -13.50
N ALA A 227 -8.00 -9.33 -12.57
CA ALA A 227 -7.15 -10.53 -12.59
C ALA A 227 -7.95 -11.85 -12.61
N PRO A 228 -9.02 -12.02 -11.79
CA PRO A 228 -9.87 -13.21 -11.90
C PRO A 228 -10.56 -13.32 -13.26
N ARG A 229 -10.97 -12.19 -13.85
CA ARG A 229 -11.63 -12.16 -15.17
C ARG A 229 -10.68 -12.62 -16.28
N TYR A 230 -9.40 -12.19 -16.24
CA TYR A 230 -8.40 -12.68 -17.19
C TYR A 230 -8.11 -14.16 -16.99
N ALA A 231 -8.07 -14.64 -15.75
CA ALA A 231 -7.94 -16.06 -15.45
C ALA A 231 -9.12 -16.87 -16.06
N ILE A 232 -10.36 -16.39 -15.89
CA ILE A 232 -11.55 -16.98 -16.49
C ILE A 232 -11.48 -16.94 -18.02
N MET A 233 -11.08 -15.81 -18.63
CA MET A 233 -10.95 -15.70 -20.09
C MET A 233 -9.90 -16.68 -20.65
N ILE A 234 -8.74 -16.78 -20.01
CA ILE A 234 -7.69 -17.73 -20.40
C ILE A 234 -8.21 -19.17 -20.27
N GLY A 235 -8.85 -19.50 -19.13
CA GLY A 235 -9.46 -20.80 -18.90
C GLY A 235 -10.53 -21.14 -19.95
N MET A 236 -11.35 -20.17 -20.32
CA MET A 236 -12.40 -20.34 -21.35
C MET A 236 -11.78 -20.59 -22.73
N VAL A 237 -10.77 -19.82 -23.13
CA VAL A 237 -10.06 -20.01 -24.42
C VAL A 237 -9.39 -21.38 -24.48
N MET A 238 -8.72 -21.77 -23.39
CA MET A 238 -8.08 -23.09 -23.29
C MET A 238 -9.10 -24.23 -23.30
N GLY A 239 -10.21 -24.05 -22.58
CA GLY A 239 -11.31 -25.03 -22.53
C GLY A 239 -11.95 -25.25 -23.91
N LEU A 240 -12.22 -24.14 -24.64
CA LEU A 240 -12.72 -24.21 -26.00
C LEU A 240 -11.70 -24.88 -26.93
N GLY A 241 -10.42 -24.54 -26.84
CA GLY A 241 -9.36 -25.20 -27.60
C GLY A 241 -9.29 -26.70 -27.35
N ALA A 242 -9.31 -27.10 -26.07
CA ALA A 242 -9.32 -28.51 -25.68
C ALA A 242 -10.55 -29.25 -26.20
N LEU A 243 -11.72 -28.61 -26.15
CA LEU A 243 -12.98 -29.17 -26.68
C LEU A 243 -12.93 -29.38 -28.19
N LEU A 244 -12.40 -28.39 -28.92
CA LEU A 244 -12.22 -28.53 -30.39
C LEU A 244 -11.25 -29.67 -30.76
N VAL A 245 -10.15 -29.81 -30.03
CA VAL A 245 -9.20 -30.89 -30.22
C VAL A 245 -9.86 -32.24 -29.88
N SER A 246 -10.64 -32.32 -28.83
CA SER A 246 -11.37 -33.52 -28.45
C SER A 246 -12.39 -33.95 -29.53
N ILE A 247 -13.15 -32.98 -30.05
CA ILE A 247 -14.11 -33.23 -31.13
C ILE A 247 -13.38 -33.69 -32.39
N TYR A 248 -12.26 -33.06 -32.74
CA TYR A 248 -11.45 -33.47 -33.90
C TYR A 248 -10.98 -34.92 -33.77
N TYR A 249 -10.44 -35.32 -32.64
CA TYR A 249 -9.99 -36.68 -32.38
C TYR A 249 -11.16 -37.68 -32.37
N LEU A 250 -12.31 -37.28 -31.82
CA LEU A 250 -13.52 -38.10 -31.82
C LEU A 250 -13.96 -38.40 -33.25
N ILE A 251 -14.06 -37.37 -34.10
CA ILE A 251 -14.46 -37.52 -35.50
C ILE A 251 -13.45 -38.40 -36.27
N ARG A 252 -12.15 -38.14 -36.08
CA ARG A 252 -11.09 -38.96 -36.71
C ARG A 252 -11.18 -40.40 -36.27
N LYS A 253 -11.50 -40.70 -35.00
CA LYS A 253 -11.69 -42.05 -34.52
C LYS A 253 -12.87 -42.80 -35.16
N PHE A 254 -13.97 -42.08 -35.44
CA PHE A 254 -15.12 -42.67 -36.14
C PHE A 254 -14.86 -42.94 -37.62
N ILE A 255 -14.06 -42.09 -38.29
CA ILE A 255 -13.73 -42.21 -39.70
C ILE A 255 -12.72 -43.36 -39.92
N ASP A 256 -11.68 -43.45 -39.09
CA ASP A 256 -10.57 -44.38 -39.24
C ASP A 256 -10.35 -45.22 -38.00
N TRP A 257 -11.33 -46.12 -37.76
CA TRP A 257 -11.41 -46.89 -36.50
C TRP A 257 -10.23 -47.82 -36.25
N TYR A 258 -9.67 -48.47 -37.29
CA TYR A 258 -8.64 -49.46 -37.21
C TYR A 258 -7.20 -48.91 -37.29
N ASN A 259 -6.98 -47.82 -38.00
CA ASN A 259 -5.64 -47.27 -38.25
C ASN A 259 -5.33 -46.02 -37.40
N PHE A 260 -6.18 -45.72 -36.41
CA PHE A 260 -5.99 -44.54 -35.58
C PHE A 260 -4.72 -44.70 -34.71
N PRO A 261 -3.64 -43.91 -34.96
CA PRO A 261 -2.41 -44.02 -34.22
C PRO A 261 -2.67 -43.61 -32.77
N VAL A 262 -2.33 -44.50 -31.86
CA VAL A 262 -2.46 -44.26 -30.42
C VAL A 262 -1.33 -43.33 -29.99
N GLY A 263 -1.56 -42.03 -30.16
CA GLY A 263 -0.63 -40.99 -29.72
C GLY A 263 -0.63 -40.81 -28.22
N MET A 264 0.09 -41.65 -27.51
CA MET A 264 0.26 -41.54 -26.04
C MET A 264 0.92 -40.22 -25.64
N ALA A 265 1.87 -39.72 -26.43
CA ALA A 265 2.61 -38.51 -26.11
C ALA A 265 1.74 -37.23 -26.03
N PRO A 266 0.83 -36.93 -26.99
CA PRO A 266 -0.07 -35.76 -26.87
C PRO A 266 -1.02 -35.86 -25.69
N LEU A 267 -1.46 -37.06 -25.33
CA LEU A 267 -2.36 -37.29 -24.20
C LEU A 267 -1.65 -37.03 -22.88
N VAL A 268 -0.43 -37.54 -22.71
CA VAL A 268 0.37 -37.32 -21.50
C VAL A 268 0.72 -35.85 -21.35
N ILE A 269 1.21 -35.19 -22.41
CA ILE A 269 1.51 -33.76 -22.38
C ILE A 269 0.25 -32.93 -22.05
N GLY A 270 -0.88 -33.26 -22.66
CA GLY A 270 -2.15 -32.54 -22.41
C GLY A 270 -2.61 -32.67 -20.97
N VAL A 271 -2.58 -33.86 -20.37
CA VAL A 271 -2.97 -34.09 -18.98
C VAL A 271 -2.06 -33.31 -18.01
N PHE A 272 -0.75 -33.41 -18.17
CA PHE A 272 0.17 -32.68 -17.30
C PHE A 272 0.06 -31.16 -17.46
N PHE A 273 -0.11 -30.66 -18.68
CA PHE A 273 -0.28 -29.24 -18.95
C PHE A 273 -1.56 -28.69 -18.32
N LEU A 274 -2.68 -29.38 -18.52
CA LEU A 274 -3.97 -28.99 -17.90
C LEU A 274 -3.92 -29.08 -16.39
N GLY A 275 -3.28 -30.13 -15.84
CA GLY A 275 -3.07 -30.27 -14.40
C GLY A 275 -2.24 -29.13 -13.80
N ALA A 276 -1.15 -28.76 -14.45
CA ALA A 276 -0.34 -27.62 -14.03
C ALA A 276 -1.13 -26.31 -14.04
N MET A 277 -1.91 -26.06 -15.11
CA MET A 277 -2.76 -24.86 -15.19
C MET A 277 -3.85 -24.85 -14.11
N GLN A 278 -4.49 -25.99 -13.81
CA GLN A 278 -5.46 -26.11 -12.74
C GLN A 278 -4.86 -25.76 -11.39
N LEU A 279 -3.64 -26.22 -11.08
CA LEU A 279 -2.96 -25.93 -9.83
C LEU A 279 -2.64 -24.42 -9.70
N ILE A 280 -2.22 -23.76 -10.78
CA ILE A 280 -1.96 -22.31 -10.81
C ILE A 280 -3.26 -21.53 -10.53
N PHE A 281 -4.36 -21.88 -11.19
CA PHE A 281 -5.65 -21.22 -10.97
C PHE A 281 -6.20 -21.48 -9.56
N MET A 282 -6.04 -22.70 -9.05
CA MET A 282 -6.44 -23.04 -7.70
C MET A 282 -5.67 -22.24 -6.65
N GLY A 283 -4.37 -22.07 -6.84
CA GLY A 283 -3.54 -21.19 -6.00
C GLY A 283 -4.01 -19.73 -6.04
N LEU A 284 -4.34 -19.22 -7.21
CA LEU A 284 -4.86 -17.86 -7.36
C LEU A 284 -6.22 -17.67 -6.68
N ILE A 285 -7.14 -18.63 -6.83
CA ILE A 285 -8.44 -18.64 -6.14
C ILE A 285 -8.23 -18.72 -4.63
N GLY A 286 -7.31 -19.55 -4.16
CA GLY A 286 -6.95 -19.67 -2.75
C GLY A 286 -6.51 -18.33 -2.15
N GLU A 287 -5.68 -17.55 -2.86
CA GLU A 287 -5.26 -16.21 -2.43
C GLU A 287 -6.46 -15.24 -2.33
N TYR A 288 -7.40 -15.30 -3.28
CA TYR A 288 -8.64 -14.50 -3.21
C TYR A 288 -9.49 -14.88 -2.01
N ILE A 289 -9.68 -16.18 -1.75
CA ILE A 289 -10.46 -16.68 -0.59
C ILE A 289 -9.79 -16.22 0.71
N LEU A 290 -8.48 -16.32 0.84
CA LEU A 290 -7.74 -15.84 2.01
C LEU A 290 -7.94 -14.34 2.23
N ASN A 291 -7.92 -13.54 1.15
CA ASN A 291 -8.17 -12.10 1.24
C ASN A 291 -9.62 -11.79 1.67
N ILE A 292 -10.61 -12.52 1.14
CA ILE A 292 -12.02 -12.40 1.57
C ILE A 292 -12.16 -12.75 3.05
N ASN A 293 -11.56 -13.84 3.49
CA ASN A 293 -11.63 -14.28 4.89
C ASN A 293 -11.03 -13.24 5.84
N LYS A 294 -9.84 -12.69 5.53
CA LYS A 294 -9.24 -11.59 6.30
C LYS A 294 -10.15 -10.37 6.39
N ARG A 295 -10.89 -10.07 5.32
CA ARG A 295 -11.86 -8.98 5.30
C ARG A 295 -13.04 -9.21 6.23
N GLN A 296 -13.52 -10.46 6.33
CA GLN A 296 -14.64 -10.81 7.21
C GLN A 296 -14.24 -10.83 8.68
N MET A 297 -12.99 -11.16 9.01
CA MET A 297 -12.53 -11.27 10.39
C MET A 297 -12.42 -9.92 11.12
N ASN A 298 -12.58 -8.78 10.43
CA ASN A 298 -12.46 -7.41 11.02
C ASN A 298 -11.23 -7.27 11.91
N GLU A 299 -10.10 -7.89 11.53
CA GLU A 299 -8.86 -7.78 12.29
C GLU A 299 -8.44 -6.31 12.42
N PRO A 300 -8.06 -5.84 13.62
CA PRO A 300 -7.57 -4.49 13.80
C PRO A 300 -6.29 -4.28 12.98
N PHE A 301 -6.11 -3.09 12.40
CA PHE A 301 -4.90 -2.75 11.64
C PHE A 301 -3.63 -2.88 12.47
N VAL A 302 -3.72 -2.52 13.74
CA VAL A 302 -2.65 -2.63 14.73
C VAL A 302 -3.26 -2.95 16.10
N ILE A 303 -2.43 -3.52 16.98
CA ILE A 303 -2.69 -3.62 18.41
C ILE A 303 -1.75 -2.63 19.07
N GLU A 304 -2.30 -1.58 19.66
CA GLU A 304 -1.53 -0.57 20.38
C GLU A 304 -1.11 -1.09 21.76
N LYS A 305 0.12 -0.81 22.15
CA LYS A 305 0.63 -1.06 23.50
C LYS A 305 0.46 0.17 24.37
N GLU A 306 0.65 1.36 23.79
CA GLU A 306 0.66 2.62 24.52
C GLU A 306 0.26 3.77 23.59
N ARG A 307 -0.45 4.75 24.13
CA ARG A 307 -0.86 5.97 23.44
C ARG A 307 -0.54 7.17 24.31
N ILE A 308 0.18 8.17 23.79
CA ILE A 308 0.72 9.29 24.54
C ILE A 308 0.24 10.62 23.95
N ASN A 309 -0.21 11.53 24.80
CA ASN A 309 -0.72 12.88 24.47
C ASN A 309 -1.99 12.93 23.61
N PHE A 310 -2.75 11.84 23.55
CA PHE A 310 -4.10 11.88 23.01
C PHE A 310 -5.10 12.26 24.12
N SER A 311 -6.13 13.03 23.79
CA SER A 311 -7.23 13.32 24.74
C SER A 311 -8.10 12.07 24.94
N GLU A 312 -8.56 11.83 26.17
CA GLU A 312 -9.38 10.66 26.54
C GLU A 312 -10.74 10.58 25.83
N ASN A 313 -11.16 11.60 25.10
CA ASN A 313 -12.45 11.65 24.40
C ASN A 313 -12.49 10.91 23.05
N GLY A 314 -11.47 10.10 22.73
CA GLY A 314 -11.38 9.29 21.50
C GLY A 314 -11.70 7.80 21.68
N ASP A 315 -11.99 7.33 22.88
CA ASP A 315 -12.12 5.90 23.19
C ASP A 315 -13.54 5.31 23.07
N GLU A 316 -14.42 5.92 22.29
CA GLU A 316 -15.69 5.24 21.91
C GLU A 316 -15.64 4.69 20.49
N LEU A 317 -14.82 3.64 20.28
CA LEU A 317 -14.99 2.69 19.21
C LEU A 317 -14.90 1.26 19.81
N LYS A 318 -16.00 0.90 20.52
CA LYS A 318 -16.34 -0.51 20.77
C LYS A 318 -16.78 -1.22 19.49
#